data_1d6a61d3db0992fd5dfacda7dab6a37f
#
_entry.id   1d6a61d3db0992fd5dfacda7dab6a37f
#
_cell.length_a   1.000
_cell.length_b   1.000
_cell.length_c   1.000
_cell.angle_alpha   90.00
_cell.angle_beta   90.00
_cell.angle_gamma   90.00
#
_symmetry.space_group_name_H-M   'P 1'
#
loop_
_entity.id
_entity.type
_entity.pdbx_description
1 polymer ?
#
loop_
_entity_poly.entity_id
_entity_poly.type
_entity_poly.pdbx_seq_one_letter_code
_entity_poly.pdbx_strand_id
1 'polypeptide(L)'
;MIVIDSSAFSKFLVREEGWEKVVPCLDPSVEPRAVDILIVEVSNVIWKYMEKYKLIKEEQALKLYEQMMRLIKEEIMVIEPSVKYLRDALKIAMGYSITVYDSLFLAQAKALNAKLVTSDRRQKEIAEDIGIPVEYIP
;
A
#
# COMPACT_ATOMS: atom_id res chain seq x y z
N MET A 1 1.37 5.81 -14.11
CA MET A 1 0.99 6.05 -12.72
C MET A 1 0.37 4.80 -12.13
N ILE A 2 0.83 4.39 -10.97
CA ILE A 2 0.28 3.26 -10.23
C ILE A 2 0.00 3.65 -8.79
N VAL A 3 -0.91 2.92 -8.14
CA VAL A 3 -1.17 3.04 -6.70
C VAL A 3 -0.71 1.74 -6.05
N ILE A 4 0.11 1.85 -5.00
CA ILE A 4 0.58 0.70 -4.23
C ILE A 4 -0.14 0.71 -2.88
N ASP A 5 -0.81 -0.38 -2.52
CA ASP A 5 -1.43 -0.46 -1.21
C ASP A 5 -0.46 -0.95 -0.12
N SER A 6 -0.91 -0.90 1.12
CA SER A 6 -0.08 -1.27 2.27
C SER A 6 0.37 -2.73 2.23
N SER A 7 -0.44 -3.63 1.68
CA SER A 7 -0.11 -5.04 1.59
C SER A 7 1.09 -5.30 0.68
N ALA A 8 1.10 -4.69 -0.50
CA ALA A 8 2.18 -4.83 -1.46
C ALA A 8 3.45 -4.13 -0.97
N PHE A 9 3.31 -2.92 -0.43
CA PHE A 9 4.47 -2.19 0.08
C PHE A 9 5.10 -2.88 1.28
N SER A 10 4.28 -3.39 2.22
CA SER A 10 4.78 -4.15 3.36
C SER A 10 5.55 -5.40 2.92
N LYS A 11 5.03 -6.12 1.94
CA LYS A 11 5.69 -7.30 1.37
C LYS A 11 7.11 -6.96 0.91
N PHE A 12 7.25 -5.86 0.19
CA PHE A 12 8.56 -5.38 -0.25
C PHE A 12 9.45 -5.02 0.93
N LEU A 13 8.94 -4.24 1.87
CA LEU A 13 9.74 -3.67 2.94
C LEU A 13 10.30 -4.73 3.89
N VAL A 14 9.46 -5.68 4.31
CA VAL A 14 9.87 -6.74 5.24
C VAL A 14 10.39 -7.99 4.55
N ARG A 15 10.50 -7.98 3.22
CA ARG A 15 11.04 -9.07 2.42
C ARG A 15 10.26 -10.38 2.56
N GLU A 16 8.93 -10.30 2.50
CA GLU A 16 8.09 -11.49 2.40
C GLU A 16 8.30 -12.21 1.06
N GLU A 17 7.98 -13.50 1.01
CA GLU A 17 8.08 -14.26 -0.24
C GLU A 17 7.38 -13.54 -1.40
N GLY A 18 8.10 -13.36 -2.50
CA GLY A 18 7.58 -12.64 -3.67
C GLY A 18 7.85 -11.13 -3.67
N TRP A 19 8.57 -10.61 -2.68
CA TRP A 19 8.84 -9.17 -2.55
C TRP A 19 9.56 -8.60 -3.78
N GLU A 20 10.36 -9.41 -4.47
CA GLU A 20 11.11 -8.97 -5.65
C GLU A 20 10.18 -8.49 -6.78
N LYS A 21 8.97 -9.03 -6.82
CA LYS A 21 7.97 -8.64 -7.82
C LYS A 21 7.43 -7.23 -7.60
N VAL A 22 7.59 -6.69 -6.39
CA VAL A 22 7.16 -5.32 -6.07
C VAL A 22 8.22 -4.31 -6.51
N VAL A 23 9.49 -4.71 -6.61
CA VAL A 23 10.60 -3.80 -6.93
C VAL A 23 10.35 -2.95 -8.18
N PRO A 24 9.89 -3.52 -9.32
CA PRO A 24 9.60 -2.70 -10.51
C PRO A 24 8.49 -1.65 -10.28
N CYS A 25 7.63 -1.85 -9.29
CA CYS A 25 6.56 -0.92 -8.96
C CYS A 25 7.06 0.30 -8.17
N LEU A 26 8.32 0.28 -7.74
CA LEU A 26 8.96 1.39 -7.02
C LEU A 26 9.93 2.17 -7.91
N ASP A 27 9.85 1.97 -9.20
CA ASP A 27 10.62 2.76 -10.17
C ASP A 27 9.91 4.11 -10.38
N PRO A 28 10.63 5.24 -10.28
CA PRO A 28 10.03 6.56 -10.52
C PRO A 28 9.33 6.70 -11.87
N SER A 29 9.74 5.94 -12.88
CA SER A 29 9.14 5.98 -14.22
C SER A 29 7.68 5.52 -14.25
N VAL A 30 7.26 4.69 -13.30
CA VAL A 30 5.86 4.25 -13.19
C VAL A 30 5.03 5.14 -12.24
N GLU A 31 5.64 6.18 -11.69
CA GLU A 31 4.99 7.17 -10.84
C GLU A 31 4.17 6.53 -9.70
N PRO A 32 4.85 5.79 -8.79
CA PRO A 32 4.13 5.11 -7.70
C PRO A 32 3.55 6.11 -6.69
N ARG A 33 2.32 5.87 -6.29
CA ARG A 33 1.57 6.70 -5.34
C ARG A 33 0.89 5.86 -4.29
N ALA A 34 0.62 6.48 -3.16
CA ALA A 34 -0.19 5.89 -2.10
C ALA A 34 -0.86 7.02 -1.30
N VAL A 35 -1.85 6.66 -0.49
CA VAL A 35 -2.42 7.58 0.50
C VAL A 35 -1.62 7.50 1.80
N ASP A 36 -1.69 8.53 2.60
CA ASP A 36 -0.86 8.66 3.82
C ASP A 36 -1.13 7.62 4.89
N ILE A 37 -2.29 6.96 4.88
CA ILE A 37 -2.58 5.85 5.80
C ILE A 37 -1.59 4.69 5.61
N LEU A 38 -0.98 4.55 4.43
CA LEU A 38 0.05 3.55 4.18
C LEU A 38 1.16 3.62 5.22
N ILE A 39 1.59 4.82 5.57
CA ILE A 39 2.69 5.03 6.53
C ILE A 39 2.34 4.41 7.89
N VAL A 40 1.11 4.63 8.34
CA VAL A 40 0.63 4.11 9.63
C VAL A 40 0.47 2.59 9.57
N GLU A 41 -0.16 2.08 8.52
CA GLU A 41 -0.40 0.65 8.37
C GLU A 41 0.90 -0.15 8.24
N VAL A 42 1.84 0.33 7.44
CA VAL A 42 3.15 -0.31 7.28
C VAL A 42 3.95 -0.25 8.58
N SER A 43 3.89 0.86 9.31
CA SER A 43 4.51 0.97 10.63
C SER A 43 3.95 -0.09 11.60
N ASN A 44 2.64 -0.36 11.52
CA ASN A 44 2.02 -1.41 12.33
C ASN A 44 2.48 -2.81 11.91
N VAL A 45 2.72 -3.05 10.63
CA VAL A 45 3.28 -4.33 10.15
C VAL A 45 4.71 -4.51 10.71
N ILE A 46 5.53 -3.46 10.67
CA ILE A 46 6.88 -3.48 11.26
C ILE A 46 6.80 -3.84 12.76
N TRP A 47 5.87 -3.21 13.48
CA TRP A 47 5.63 -3.49 14.89
C TRP A 47 5.28 -4.96 15.13
N LYS A 48 4.40 -5.54 14.30
CA LYS A 48 4.03 -6.96 14.40
C LYS A 48 5.24 -7.87 14.21
N TYR A 49 6.12 -7.57 13.29
CA TYR A 49 7.32 -8.36 13.02
C TYR A 49 8.27 -8.36 14.23
N MET A 50 8.37 -7.24 14.90
CA MET A 50 9.20 -7.12 16.10
C MET A 50 8.51 -7.68 17.35
N GLU A 51 7.34 -7.15 17.68
CA GLU A 51 6.67 -7.38 18.96
C GLU A 51 5.86 -8.67 18.99
N LYS A 52 5.13 -8.96 17.92
CA LYS A 52 4.22 -10.11 17.88
C LYS A 52 4.91 -11.38 17.40
N TYR A 53 5.64 -11.30 16.30
CA TYR A 53 6.26 -12.48 15.67
C TYR A 53 7.69 -12.70 16.12
N LYS A 54 8.32 -11.71 16.75
CA LYS A 54 9.70 -11.79 17.25
C LYS A 54 10.71 -12.14 16.15
N LEU A 55 10.48 -11.67 14.93
CA LEU A 55 11.33 -11.96 13.77
C LEU A 55 12.44 -10.95 13.57
N ILE A 56 12.29 -9.75 14.11
CA ILE A 56 13.28 -8.68 14.00
C ILE A 56 13.47 -8.00 15.36
N LYS A 57 14.60 -7.31 15.50
CA LYS A 57 14.91 -6.52 16.70
C LYS A 57 14.48 -5.07 16.50
N GLU A 58 14.38 -4.31 17.58
CA GLU A 58 13.99 -2.91 17.58
C GLU A 58 14.84 -2.09 16.61
N GLU A 59 16.16 -2.28 16.61
CA GLU A 59 17.06 -1.57 15.69
C GLU A 59 16.72 -1.83 14.22
N GLN A 60 16.41 -3.07 13.87
CA GLN A 60 16.00 -3.44 12.52
C GLN A 60 14.65 -2.84 12.16
N ALA A 61 13.71 -2.81 13.11
CA ALA A 61 12.40 -2.21 12.92
C ALA A 61 12.52 -0.73 12.58
N LEU A 62 13.34 0.01 13.31
CA LEU A 62 13.57 1.43 13.06
C LEU A 62 14.26 1.69 11.72
N LYS A 63 15.16 0.80 11.31
CA LYS A 63 15.79 0.90 9.97
C LYS A 63 14.78 0.69 8.85
N LEU A 64 13.85 -0.22 9.00
CA LEU A 64 12.76 -0.42 8.03
C LEU A 64 11.88 0.81 7.93
N TYR A 65 11.52 1.38 9.06
CA TYR A 65 10.75 2.64 9.09
C TYR A 65 11.50 3.76 8.35
N GLU A 66 12.78 3.92 8.62
CA GLU A 66 13.61 4.95 7.98
C GLU A 66 13.72 4.71 6.47
N GLN A 67 13.82 3.45 6.03
CA GLN A 67 13.84 3.10 4.61
C GLN A 67 12.54 3.52 3.92
N MET A 68 11.39 3.24 4.54
CA MET A 68 10.09 3.69 4.03
C MET A 68 10.04 5.21 3.90
N MET A 69 10.42 5.92 4.96
CA MET A 69 10.38 7.39 4.96
C MET A 69 11.36 7.99 3.94
N ARG A 70 12.48 7.32 3.68
CA ARG A 70 13.43 7.77 2.66
C ARG A 70 12.84 7.69 1.26
N LEU A 71 12.14 6.59 0.93
CA LEU A 71 11.47 6.45 -0.37
C LEU A 71 10.46 7.57 -0.60
N ILE A 72 9.77 7.98 0.44
CA ILE A 72 8.80 9.09 0.38
C ILE A 72 9.52 10.43 0.25
N LYS A 73 10.55 10.66 1.07
CA LYS A 73 11.30 11.91 1.08
C LYS A 73 12.03 12.16 -0.23
N GLU A 74 12.56 11.11 -0.84
CA GLU A 74 13.25 11.19 -2.14
C GLU A 74 12.27 11.17 -3.32
N GLU A 75 10.99 11.25 -3.05
CA GLU A 75 9.91 11.31 -4.05
C GLU A 75 9.88 10.12 -5.01
N ILE A 76 10.42 8.98 -4.59
CA ILE A 76 10.29 7.73 -5.33
C ILE A 76 8.84 7.27 -5.28
N MET A 77 8.18 7.42 -4.12
CA MET A 77 6.77 7.20 -3.95
C MET A 77 6.10 8.49 -3.44
N VAL A 78 5.08 8.95 -4.17
CA VAL A 78 4.35 10.17 -3.81
C VAL A 78 3.19 9.82 -2.88
N ILE A 79 3.12 10.49 -1.74
CA ILE A 79 2.06 10.31 -0.76
C ILE A 79 1.04 11.43 -0.89
N GLU A 80 -0.23 11.05 -1.03
CA GLU A 80 -1.34 11.98 -1.04
C GLU A 80 -2.14 11.91 0.26
N PRO A 81 -2.78 13.02 0.68
CA PRO A 81 -3.62 12.99 1.89
C PRO A 81 -4.82 12.06 1.73
N SER A 82 -5.05 11.18 2.68
CA SER A 82 -6.20 10.28 2.68
C SER A 82 -7.53 11.04 2.60
N VAL A 83 -7.62 12.20 3.23
CA VAL A 83 -8.84 13.02 3.26
C VAL A 83 -9.33 13.38 1.86
N LYS A 84 -8.42 13.48 0.88
CA LYS A 84 -8.75 13.76 -0.52
C LYS A 84 -9.69 12.71 -1.12
N TYR A 85 -9.58 11.46 -0.68
CA TYR A 85 -10.31 10.32 -1.23
C TYR A 85 -11.33 9.74 -0.26
N LEU A 86 -11.48 10.34 0.92
CA LEU A 86 -12.20 9.73 2.04
C LEU A 86 -13.70 9.51 1.74
N ARG A 87 -14.35 10.46 1.07
CA ARG A 87 -15.77 10.33 0.74
C ARG A 87 -16.03 9.16 -0.20
N ASP A 88 -15.24 9.02 -1.26
CA ASP A 88 -15.38 7.93 -2.22
C ASP A 88 -14.97 6.60 -1.58
N ALA A 89 -13.95 6.61 -0.74
CA ALA A 89 -13.54 5.43 0.02
C ALA A 89 -14.67 4.94 0.94
N LEU A 90 -15.37 5.84 1.62
CA LEU A 90 -16.50 5.48 2.47
C LEU A 90 -17.62 4.81 1.65
N LYS A 91 -17.91 5.31 0.46
CA LYS A 91 -18.91 4.71 -0.45
C LYS A 91 -18.51 3.30 -0.86
N ILE A 92 -17.25 3.08 -1.23
CA ILE A 92 -16.74 1.76 -1.59
C ILE A 92 -16.80 0.83 -0.37
N ALA A 93 -16.38 1.30 0.79
CA ALA A 93 -16.38 0.52 2.03
C ALA A 93 -17.79 0.02 2.38
N MET A 94 -18.79 0.88 2.26
CA MET A 94 -20.19 0.51 2.52
C MET A 94 -20.73 -0.46 1.47
N GLY A 95 -20.35 -0.29 0.20
CA GLY A 95 -20.83 -1.15 -0.90
C GLY A 95 -20.25 -2.55 -0.86
N TYR A 96 -19.04 -2.74 -0.35
CA TYR A 96 -18.34 -4.03 -0.35
C TYR A 96 -18.11 -4.60 1.04
N SER A 97 -18.58 -3.94 2.09
CA SER A 97 -18.41 -4.37 3.49
C SER A 97 -16.93 -4.59 3.86
N ILE A 98 -16.08 -3.65 3.46
CA ILE A 98 -14.66 -3.62 3.80
C ILE A 98 -14.36 -2.36 4.60
N THR A 99 -13.15 -2.29 5.16
CA THR A 99 -12.74 -1.11 5.93
C THR A 99 -12.52 0.10 5.03
N VAL A 100 -12.67 1.28 5.60
CA VAL A 100 -12.32 2.53 4.91
C VAL A 100 -10.82 2.57 4.58
N TYR A 101 -9.99 1.98 5.42
CA TYR A 101 -8.53 1.92 5.21
C TYR A 101 -8.19 1.28 3.87
N ASP A 102 -8.73 0.09 3.60
CA ASP A 102 -8.52 -0.62 2.34
C ASP A 102 -9.15 0.13 1.17
N SER A 103 -10.33 0.70 1.38
CA SER A 103 -11.07 1.43 0.35
C SER A 103 -10.37 2.70 -0.10
N LEU A 104 -9.53 3.30 0.73
CA LEU A 104 -8.78 4.51 0.36
C LEU A 104 -7.87 4.29 -0.85
N PHE A 105 -7.19 3.15 -0.92
CA PHE A 105 -6.33 2.83 -2.06
C PHE A 105 -7.14 2.59 -3.33
N LEU A 106 -8.30 1.95 -3.19
CA LEU A 106 -9.23 1.75 -4.32
C LEU A 106 -9.76 3.09 -4.84
N ALA A 107 -10.16 3.97 -3.94
CA ALA A 107 -10.65 5.30 -4.29
C ALA A 107 -9.57 6.14 -4.98
N GLN A 108 -8.34 6.07 -4.47
CA GLN A 108 -7.20 6.76 -5.07
C GLN A 108 -6.92 6.25 -6.49
N ALA A 109 -6.84 4.92 -6.66
CA ALA A 109 -6.57 4.32 -7.96
C ALA A 109 -7.66 4.68 -8.98
N LYS A 110 -8.92 4.64 -8.57
CA LYS A 110 -10.05 5.00 -9.44
C LYS A 110 -10.00 6.46 -9.85
N ALA A 111 -9.79 7.37 -8.91
CA ALA A 111 -9.74 8.80 -9.16
C ALA A 111 -8.58 9.20 -10.08
N LEU A 112 -7.44 8.53 -9.96
CA LEU A 112 -6.26 8.77 -10.77
C LEU A 112 -6.25 7.99 -12.08
N ASN A 113 -7.23 7.14 -12.29
CA ASN A 113 -7.27 6.21 -13.43
C ASN A 113 -5.97 5.40 -13.51
N ALA A 114 -5.50 4.94 -12.35
CA ALA A 114 -4.23 4.25 -12.19
C ALA A 114 -4.43 2.77 -11.90
N LYS A 115 -3.42 1.97 -12.21
CA LYS A 115 -3.38 0.56 -11.83
C LYS A 115 -3.13 0.43 -10.33
N LEU A 116 -3.85 -0.47 -9.66
CA LEU A 116 -3.61 -0.81 -8.26
C LEU A 116 -2.66 -2.00 -8.18
N VAL A 117 -1.64 -1.89 -7.33
CA VAL A 117 -0.73 -3.00 -6.99
C VAL A 117 -1.04 -3.44 -5.58
N THR A 118 -1.41 -4.70 -5.41
CA THR A 118 -1.83 -5.25 -4.13
C THR A 118 -1.36 -6.69 -3.93
N SER A 119 -1.15 -7.08 -2.69
CA SER A 119 -0.91 -8.47 -2.28
C SER A 119 -2.13 -9.09 -1.60
N ASP A 120 -3.23 -8.35 -1.52
CA ASP A 120 -4.47 -8.77 -0.87
C ASP A 120 -5.47 -9.24 -1.93
N ARG A 121 -5.89 -10.51 -1.83
CA ARG A 121 -6.82 -11.11 -2.80
C ARG A 121 -8.17 -10.39 -2.80
N ARG A 122 -8.71 -10.03 -1.64
CA ARG A 122 -10.00 -9.34 -1.56
C ARG A 122 -9.92 -7.97 -2.23
N GLN A 123 -8.83 -7.26 -2.02
CA GLN A 123 -8.57 -5.98 -2.65
C GLN A 123 -8.53 -6.12 -4.19
N LYS A 124 -7.84 -7.15 -4.68
CA LYS A 124 -7.80 -7.47 -6.11
C LYS A 124 -9.21 -7.68 -6.68
N GLU A 125 -10.01 -8.52 -6.01
CA GLU A 125 -11.36 -8.86 -6.47
C GLU A 125 -12.26 -7.62 -6.55
N ILE A 126 -12.19 -6.76 -5.55
CA ILE A 126 -12.98 -5.52 -5.55
C ILE A 126 -12.50 -4.56 -6.63
N ALA A 127 -11.18 -4.43 -6.80
CA ALA A 127 -10.62 -3.58 -7.86
C ALA A 127 -11.13 -4.01 -9.24
N GLU A 128 -11.11 -5.32 -9.51
CA GLU A 128 -11.63 -5.86 -10.77
C GLU A 128 -13.12 -5.56 -10.94
N ASP A 129 -13.91 -5.72 -9.88
CA ASP A 129 -15.35 -5.50 -9.92
C ASP A 129 -15.71 -4.03 -10.21
N ILE A 130 -14.96 -3.08 -9.71
CA ILE A 130 -15.21 -1.65 -9.97
C ILE A 130 -14.43 -1.10 -11.16
N GLY A 131 -13.74 -1.96 -11.92
CA GLY A 131 -13.08 -1.58 -13.17
C GLY A 131 -11.72 -0.94 -13.02
N ILE A 132 -11.03 -1.15 -11.90
CA ILE A 132 -9.67 -0.68 -11.69
C ILE A 132 -8.69 -1.73 -12.21
N PRO A 133 -7.76 -1.38 -13.12
CA PRO A 133 -6.68 -2.30 -13.50
C PRO A 133 -5.88 -2.68 -12.25
N VAL A 134 -5.58 -3.95 -12.10
CA VAL A 134 -4.91 -4.44 -10.90
C VAL A 134 -3.77 -5.39 -11.25
N GLU A 135 -2.66 -5.24 -10.51
CA GLU A 135 -1.56 -6.19 -10.49
C GLU A 135 -1.54 -6.84 -9.10
N TYR A 136 -1.83 -8.15 -9.09
CA TYR A 136 -1.85 -8.93 -7.86
C TYR A 136 -0.51 -9.63 -7.66
N ILE A 137 0.11 -9.40 -6.52
CA ILE A 137 1.38 -10.01 -6.12
C ILE A 137 1.12 -10.86 -4.87
N PRO A 138 0.85 -12.16 -5.03
CA PRO A 138 0.54 -13.04 -3.91
C PRO A 138 1.70 -13.25 -2.94
#